data_4d1815959fe2ad1e49aa63bcbafcca04
#
_entry.id   4d1815959fe2ad1e49aa63bcbafcca04
#
_cell.length_a   1.000
_cell.length_b   1.000
_cell.length_c   1.000
_cell.angle_alpha   90.00
_cell.angle_beta   90.00
_cell.angle_gamma   90.00
#
_symmetry.space_group_name_H-M   'P 1'
#
loop_
_entity.id
_entity.type
_entity.pdbx_description
1 polymer ?
#
loop_
_entity_poly.entity_id
_entity_poly.type
_entity_poly.pdbx_seq_one_letter_code
_entity_poly.pdbx_strand_id
1 'polypeptide(L)'
;TYSTPLTIYRTDNGLQKVNPSTLFSDLGVIPADTSGTLLGRSMQMDVWTQLTGNEDLLKAQYDVVAGRLPEQYNEVVLLVNEDNRITDYTLYTLGLLDAQALQDAVEAAARGEDVSIDTEVHSYSYDDILSLRFRLLTNTDCFVRQDGQWVDKSDDEAYLLNVLNSSDEIAV
;
A
#
# COMPACT_ATOMS: atom_id res chain seq x y z
N THR A 1 21.36 0.21 9.48
CA THR A 1 20.26 0.69 8.63
C THR A 1 19.11 1.02 9.55
N TYR A 2 18.62 2.26 9.53
CA TYR A 2 17.41 2.66 10.26
C TYR A 2 16.23 2.41 9.35
N SER A 3 15.21 1.72 9.85
CA SER A 3 13.94 1.54 9.17
C SER A 3 12.87 2.30 9.95
N THR A 4 12.17 3.19 9.29
CA THR A 4 11.04 3.92 9.87
C THR A 4 9.77 3.34 9.24
N PRO A 5 8.81 2.85 10.02
CA PRO A 5 7.55 2.40 9.49
C PRO A 5 6.80 3.61 8.91
N LEU A 6 6.39 3.48 7.67
CA LEU A 6 5.60 4.47 6.96
C LEU A 6 4.22 3.89 6.70
N THR A 7 3.20 4.71 6.77
CA THR A 7 1.85 4.31 6.39
C THR A 7 1.41 5.12 5.18
N ILE A 8 0.98 4.40 4.14
CA ILE A 8 0.56 4.99 2.87
C ILE A 8 -0.96 4.89 2.78
N TYR A 9 -1.59 5.96 2.34
CA TYR A 9 -3.04 6.05 2.20
C TYR A 9 -3.44 6.51 0.80
N ARG A 10 -4.58 5.98 0.32
CA ARG A 10 -5.40 6.63 -0.71
C ARG A 10 -6.47 7.46 -0.04
N THR A 11 -6.77 8.62 -0.64
CA THR A 11 -7.75 9.57 -0.10
C THR A 11 -8.85 9.95 -1.10
N ASP A 12 -8.80 9.40 -2.31
CA ASP A 12 -9.76 9.66 -3.38
C ASP A 12 -11.15 9.04 -3.13
N ASN A 13 -11.22 7.97 -2.33
CA ASN A 13 -12.45 7.23 -2.02
C ASN A 13 -12.65 7.05 -0.50
N GLY A 14 -12.24 8.03 0.30
CA GLY A 14 -12.17 7.94 1.74
C GLY A 14 -10.76 7.64 2.23
N LEU A 15 -10.61 7.34 3.51
CA LEU A 15 -9.32 7.01 4.10
C LEU A 15 -9.04 5.51 3.94
N GLN A 16 -8.30 5.14 2.91
CA GLN A 16 -7.92 3.75 2.67
C GLN A 16 -6.42 3.56 2.88
N LYS A 17 -6.06 2.76 3.88
CA LYS A 17 -4.69 2.35 4.11
C LYS A 17 -4.26 1.34 3.04
N VAL A 18 -3.16 1.62 2.36
CA VAL A 18 -2.63 0.81 1.25
C VAL A 18 -1.23 0.26 1.57
N ASN A 19 -1.02 -0.07 2.83
CA ASN A 19 0.25 -0.63 3.29
C ASN A 19 0.26 -2.15 3.10
N PRO A 20 1.14 -2.66 2.26
CA PRO A 20 1.14 -4.06 1.89
C PRO A 20 1.59 -5.00 3.01
N SER A 21 2.51 -4.56 3.87
CA SER A 21 3.12 -5.42 4.89
C SER A 21 2.13 -5.92 5.96
N THR A 22 0.97 -5.27 6.09
CA THR A 22 -0.04 -5.63 7.08
C THR A 22 -1.24 -6.35 6.49
N LEU A 23 -1.43 -6.31 5.16
CA LEU A 23 -2.63 -6.86 4.52
C LEU A 23 -2.91 -8.32 4.93
N PHE A 24 -1.94 -9.20 4.83
CA PHE A 24 -2.12 -10.61 5.19
C PHE A 24 -2.15 -10.89 6.70
N SER A 25 -1.50 -10.05 7.51
CA SER A 25 -1.64 -10.14 8.97
C SER A 25 -2.99 -9.62 9.43
N ASP A 26 -3.47 -8.55 8.81
CA ASP A 26 -4.78 -7.97 9.10
C ASP A 26 -5.91 -8.91 8.63
N LEU A 27 -5.68 -9.64 7.54
CA LEU A 27 -6.55 -10.72 7.05
C LEU A 27 -6.51 -12.01 7.91
N GLY A 28 -5.65 -12.06 8.93
CA GLY A 28 -5.50 -13.26 9.77
C GLY A 28 -4.92 -14.48 9.03
N VAL A 29 -4.46 -14.31 7.80
CA VAL A 29 -3.85 -15.37 6.97
C VAL A 29 -2.46 -15.73 7.50
N ILE A 30 -1.76 -14.78 8.13
CA ILE A 30 -0.48 -14.98 8.79
C ILE A 30 -0.65 -14.63 10.27
N PRO A 31 -0.38 -15.56 11.21
CA PRO A 31 -0.40 -15.24 12.63
C PRO A 31 0.58 -14.10 12.96
N ALA A 32 0.15 -13.14 13.77
CA ALA A 32 0.94 -11.96 14.14
C ALA A 32 2.30 -12.34 14.78
N ASP A 33 2.39 -13.49 15.45
CA ASP A 33 3.61 -14.00 16.10
C ASP A 33 4.66 -14.51 15.08
N THR A 34 4.29 -14.71 13.82
CA THR A 34 5.23 -15.22 12.79
C THR A 34 6.05 -14.13 12.11
N SER A 35 5.75 -12.86 12.35
CA SER A 35 6.47 -11.72 11.75
C SER A 35 7.98 -11.71 12.06
N GLY A 36 8.41 -12.33 13.16
CA GLY A 36 9.82 -12.50 13.54
C GLY A 36 10.49 -13.77 13.03
N THR A 37 9.74 -14.70 12.44
CA THR A 37 10.26 -15.98 11.97
C THR A 37 10.76 -15.89 10.53
N LEU A 38 11.60 -16.86 10.13
CA LEU A 38 12.10 -16.94 8.74
C LEU A 38 10.94 -17.08 7.73
N LEU A 39 9.86 -17.75 8.13
CA LEU A 39 8.66 -17.95 7.31
C LEU A 39 7.87 -16.65 7.17
N GLY A 40 7.68 -15.90 8.24
CA GLY A 40 7.03 -14.58 8.20
C GLY A 40 7.80 -13.57 7.35
N ARG A 41 9.14 -13.59 7.42
CA ARG A 41 10.00 -12.74 6.58
C ARG A 41 9.92 -13.09 5.09
N SER A 42 9.81 -14.37 4.75
CA SER A 42 9.67 -14.81 3.36
C SER A 42 8.28 -14.56 2.77
N MET A 43 7.27 -14.37 3.64
CA MET A 43 5.89 -14.01 3.26
C MET A 43 5.63 -12.49 3.34
N GLN A 44 6.58 -11.71 3.87
CA GLN A 44 6.52 -10.26 3.89
C GLN A 44 6.85 -9.75 2.48
N MET A 45 5.84 -9.66 1.64
CA MET A 45 5.96 -9.08 0.31
C MET A 45 5.93 -7.55 0.45
N ASP A 46 7.11 -6.93 0.56
CA ASP A 46 7.21 -5.49 0.45
C ASP A 46 6.97 -5.08 -1.00
N VAL A 47 5.77 -4.59 -1.30
CA VAL A 47 5.43 -4.06 -2.63
C VAL A 47 6.07 -2.69 -2.83
N TRP A 48 6.14 -1.91 -1.76
CA TRP A 48 6.76 -0.60 -1.78
C TRP A 48 8.25 -0.72 -1.47
N THR A 49 9.09 -0.49 -2.45
CA THR A 49 10.54 -0.55 -2.30
C THR A 49 11.19 0.74 -2.76
N GLN A 50 12.29 1.10 -2.12
CA GLN A 50 13.06 2.25 -2.53
C GLN A 50 13.72 1.99 -3.89
N LEU A 51 13.47 2.88 -4.83
CA LEU A 51 14.13 2.86 -6.13
C LEU A 51 15.60 3.26 -5.98
N THR A 52 16.46 2.63 -6.78
CA THR A 52 17.87 3.03 -6.83
C THR A 52 18.02 4.42 -7.45
N GLY A 53 18.92 5.25 -6.91
CA GLY A 53 19.22 6.56 -7.49
C GLY A 53 20.12 6.51 -8.75
N ASN A 54 20.42 5.33 -9.27
CA ASN A 54 21.22 5.18 -10.48
C ASN A 54 20.32 5.05 -11.71
N GLU A 55 20.13 6.15 -12.41
CA GLU A 55 19.24 6.23 -13.57
C GLU A 55 19.70 5.35 -14.74
N ASP A 56 21.01 5.21 -14.98
CA ASP A 56 21.55 4.35 -16.03
C ASP A 56 21.23 2.88 -15.75
N LEU A 57 21.26 2.48 -14.48
CA LEU A 57 20.91 1.13 -14.08
C LEU A 57 19.40 0.88 -14.27
N LEU A 58 18.55 1.85 -13.94
CA LEU A 58 17.11 1.75 -14.14
C LEU A 58 16.77 1.60 -15.62
N LYS A 59 17.35 2.43 -16.48
CA LYS A 59 17.17 2.37 -17.93
C LYS A 59 17.70 1.07 -18.55
N ALA A 60 18.69 0.44 -17.91
CA ALA A 60 19.24 -0.84 -18.38
C ALA A 60 18.40 -2.05 -17.95
N GLN A 61 17.57 -1.91 -16.90
CA GLN A 61 16.80 -3.00 -16.31
C GLN A 61 15.30 -2.95 -16.66
N TYR A 62 14.77 -1.76 -16.96
CA TYR A 62 13.34 -1.55 -17.13
C TYR A 62 13.04 -0.74 -18.40
N ASP A 63 12.04 -1.18 -19.13
CA ASP A 63 11.45 -0.43 -20.22
C ASP A 63 10.24 0.38 -19.72
N VAL A 64 10.16 1.65 -20.11
CA VAL A 64 9.00 2.49 -19.78
C VAL A 64 7.88 2.21 -20.78
N VAL A 65 6.79 1.60 -20.32
CA VAL A 65 5.62 1.28 -21.16
C VAL A 65 4.59 2.41 -21.20
N ALA A 66 4.54 3.23 -20.13
CA ALA A 66 3.70 4.43 -20.05
C ALA A 66 4.31 5.42 -19.06
N GLY A 67 4.04 6.72 -19.24
CA GLY A 67 4.58 7.77 -18.38
C GLY A 67 6.09 7.99 -18.56
N ARG A 68 6.80 8.14 -17.46
CA ARG A 68 8.25 8.36 -17.41
C ARG A 68 8.86 7.80 -16.11
N LEU A 69 10.16 7.72 -16.03
CA LEU A 69 10.86 7.44 -14.77
C LEU A 69 10.70 8.61 -13.78
N PRO A 70 10.70 8.34 -12.46
CA PRO A 70 10.58 9.35 -11.43
C PRO A 70 11.73 10.37 -11.49
N GLU A 71 11.42 11.63 -11.33
CA GLU A 71 12.37 12.76 -11.25
C GLU A 71 12.34 13.42 -9.87
N GLN A 72 11.24 13.21 -9.12
CA GLN A 72 11.02 13.80 -7.80
C GLN A 72 10.95 12.72 -6.72
N TYR A 73 11.21 13.10 -5.48
CA TYR A 73 11.22 12.19 -4.33
C TYR A 73 9.83 11.59 -4.00
N ASN A 74 8.78 12.26 -4.44
CA ASN A 74 7.38 11.87 -4.24
C ASN A 74 6.74 11.27 -5.50
N GLU A 75 7.55 10.70 -6.37
CA GLU A 75 7.09 9.95 -7.53
C GLU A 75 7.46 8.48 -7.41
N VAL A 76 6.57 7.60 -7.86
CA VAL A 76 6.75 6.15 -7.83
C VAL A 76 6.48 5.56 -9.21
N VAL A 77 7.00 4.36 -9.44
CA VAL A 77 6.71 3.56 -10.62
C VAL A 77 6.02 2.27 -10.23
N LEU A 78 5.09 1.83 -11.05
CA LEU A 78 4.50 0.51 -10.97
C LEU A 78 5.26 -0.42 -11.92
N LEU A 79 5.79 -1.51 -11.38
CA LEU A 79 6.43 -2.55 -12.19
C LEU A 79 5.36 -3.55 -12.68
N VAL A 80 5.36 -3.80 -13.96
CA VAL A 80 4.53 -4.82 -14.61
C VAL A 80 5.43 -5.90 -15.21
N ASN A 81 4.89 -7.09 -15.44
CA ASN A 81 5.63 -8.14 -16.14
C ASN A 81 5.62 -7.92 -17.68
N GLU A 82 6.27 -8.83 -18.43
CA GLU A 82 6.36 -8.76 -19.88
C GLU A 82 4.99 -8.77 -20.59
N ASP A 83 3.95 -9.33 -19.94
CA ASP A 83 2.57 -9.37 -20.45
C ASP A 83 1.75 -8.15 -20.01
N ASN A 84 2.36 -7.12 -19.42
CA ASN A 84 1.69 -5.96 -18.80
C ASN A 84 0.69 -6.37 -17.71
N ARG A 85 1.03 -7.38 -16.92
CA ARG A 85 0.22 -7.87 -15.82
C ARG A 85 0.83 -7.49 -14.49
N ILE A 86 -0.04 -7.25 -13.54
CA ILE A 86 0.27 -7.07 -12.12
C ILE A 86 -0.48 -8.13 -11.32
N THR A 87 0.02 -8.45 -10.13
CA THR A 87 -0.62 -9.43 -9.26
C THR A 87 -1.83 -8.83 -8.56
N ASP A 88 -2.82 -9.66 -8.23
CA ASP A 88 -3.97 -9.22 -7.42
C ASP A 88 -3.51 -8.63 -6.08
N TYR A 89 -2.46 -9.18 -5.50
CA TYR A 89 -1.84 -8.63 -4.30
C TYR A 89 -1.42 -7.17 -4.50
N THR A 90 -0.81 -6.84 -5.63
CA THR A 90 -0.47 -5.45 -5.96
C THR A 90 -1.72 -4.59 -6.12
N LEU A 91 -2.79 -5.12 -6.72
CA LEU A 91 -4.07 -4.40 -6.86
C LEU A 91 -4.69 -4.05 -5.50
N TYR A 92 -4.67 -5.00 -4.54
CA TYR A 92 -5.09 -4.73 -3.16
C TYR A 92 -4.22 -3.67 -2.50
N THR A 93 -2.90 -3.73 -2.69
CA THR A 93 -1.96 -2.79 -2.09
C THR A 93 -1.95 -1.41 -2.74
N LEU A 94 -2.50 -1.28 -3.93
CA LEU A 94 -2.79 0.00 -4.59
C LEU A 94 -4.20 0.52 -4.24
N GLY A 95 -4.99 -0.26 -3.50
CA GLY A 95 -6.38 0.06 -3.20
C GLY A 95 -7.28 0.07 -4.43
N LEU A 96 -6.93 -0.69 -5.45
CA LEU A 96 -7.75 -0.91 -6.66
C LEU A 96 -8.75 -2.04 -6.47
N LEU A 97 -8.46 -2.98 -5.57
CA LEU A 97 -9.38 -4.00 -5.08
C LEU A 97 -9.70 -3.74 -3.61
N ASP A 98 -10.91 -4.13 -3.21
CA ASP A 98 -11.39 -3.94 -1.83
C ASP A 98 -10.81 -5.02 -0.90
N ALA A 99 -9.81 -4.62 -0.11
CA ALA A 99 -9.18 -5.50 0.87
C ALA A 99 -10.15 -5.89 2.01
N GLN A 100 -11.14 -5.05 2.34
CA GLN A 100 -12.13 -5.37 3.36
C GLN A 100 -13.07 -6.49 2.88
N ALA A 101 -13.51 -6.42 1.63
CA ALA A 101 -14.33 -7.48 1.04
C ALA A 101 -13.58 -8.83 1.02
N LEU A 102 -12.27 -8.83 0.76
CA LEU A 102 -11.44 -10.03 0.86
C LEU A 102 -11.35 -10.55 2.30
N GLN A 103 -11.17 -9.66 3.27
CA GLN A 103 -11.15 -10.03 4.69
C GLN A 103 -12.47 -10.67 5.11
N ASP A 104 -13.58 -10.03 4.80
CA ASP A 104 -14.93 -10.53 5.13
C ASP A 104 -15.16 -11.94 4.52
N ALA A 105 -14.69 -12.13 3.28
CA ALA A 105 -14.74 -13.42 2.60
C ALA A 105 -13.90 -14.50 3.30
N VAL A 106 -12.67 -14.18 3.71
CA VAL A 106 -11.78 -15.11 4.46
C VAL A 106 -12.41 -15.47 5.80
N GLU A 107 -12.97 -14.51 6.53
CA GLU A 107 -13.63 -14.76 7.81
C GLU A 107 -14.88 -15.62 7.64
N ALA A 108 -15.71 -15.38 6.62
CA ALA A 108 -16.89 -16.19 6.32
C ALA A 108 -16.48 -17.64 5.95
N ALA A 109 -15.44 -17.81 5.14
CA ALA A 109 -14.90 -19.13 4.83
C ALA A 109 -14.39 -19.87 6.08
N ALA A 110 -13.74 -19.17 7.01
CA ALA A 110 -13.29 -19.72 8.29
C ALA A 110 -14.46 -20.17 9.18
N ARG A 111 -15.63 -19.55 9.05
CA ARG A 111 -16.88 -19.98 9.71
C ARG A 111 -17.60 -21.13 8.99
N GLY A 112 -17.06 -21.58 7.83
CA GLY A 112 -17.66 -22.65 7.01
C GLY A 112 -18.84 -22.17 6.16
N GLU A 113 -18.94 -20.89 5.92
CA GLU A 113 -19.95 -20.29 5.04
C GLU A 113 -19.51 -20.43 3.57
N ASP A 114 -20.48 -20.53 2.67
CA ASP A 114 -20.20 -20.59 1.22
C ASP A 114 -19.85 -19.17 0.75
N VAL A 115 -18.60 -19.00 0.30
CA VAL A 115 -18.07 -17.68 -0.08
C VAL A 115 -17.76 -17.66 -1.57
N SER A 116 -18.28 -16.66 -2.25
CA SER A 116 -17.88 -16.33 -3.61
C SER A 116 -16.79 -15.25 -3.56
N ILE A 117 -15.55 -15.63 -3.84
CA ILE A 117 -14.48 -14.65 -4.08
C ILE A 117 -14.62 -14.19 -5.53
N ASP A 118 -14.56 -12.89 -5.73
CA ASP A 118 -14.50 -12.31 -7.07
C ASP A 118 -13.22 -12.79 -7.77
N THR A 119 -13.40 -13.54 -8.84
CA THR A 119 -12.31 -14.07 -9.67
C THR A 119 -12.29 -13.39 -11.05
N GLU A 120 -12.99 -12.27 -11.20
CA GLU A 120 -12.98 -11.53 -12.46
C GLU A 120 -11.58 -10.99 -12.76
N VAL A 121 -11.23 -11.02 -14.04
CA VAL A 121 -9.97 -10.42 -14.51
C VAL A 121 -10.19 -8.92 -14.62
N HIS A 122 -9.60 -8.16 -13.70
CA HIS A 122 -9.63 -6.71 -13.73
C HIS A 122 -8.64 -6.17 -14.76
N SER A 123 -9.06 -5.14 -15.48
CA SER A 123 -8.23 -4.47 -16.48
C SER A 123 -8.29 -2.96 -16.24
N TYR A 124 -7.14 -2.34 -16.17
CA TYR A 124 -6.99 -0.90 -15.95
C TYR A 124 -6.23 -0.29 -17.12
N SER A 125 -6.63 0.90 -17.56
CA SER A 125 -5.85 1.63 -18.52
C SER A 125 -4.57 2.22 -17.88
N TYR A 126 -3.59 2.55 -18.68
CA TYR A 126 -2.41 3.25 -18.19
C TYR A 126 -2.77 4.60 -17.56
N ASP A 127 -3.76 5.30 -18.11
CA ASP A 127 -4.23 6.57 -17.55
C ASP A 127 -4.86 6.39 -16.17
N ASP A 128 -5.61 5.31 -15.93
CA ASP A 128 -6.15 4.99 -14.60
C ASP A 128 -5.01 4.79 -13.60
N ILE A 129 -3.98 4.03 -13.97
CA ILE A 129 -2.82 3.78 -13.11
C ILE A 129 -2.02 5.06 -12.86
N LEU A 130 -1.71 5.83 -13.90
CA LEU A 130 -0.95 7.08 -13.79
C LEU A 130 -1.71 8.19 -13.04
N SER A 131 -3.04 8.05 -12.91
CA SER A 131 -3.86 8.96 -12.14
C SER A 131 -3.86 8.66 -10.63
N LEU A 132 -3.35 7.51 -10.20
CA LEU A 132 -3.30 7.14 -8.78
C LEU A 132 -2.48 8.14 -7.98
N ARG A 133 -3.00 8.49 -6.82
CA ARG A 133 -2.34 9.38 -5.86
C ARG A 133 -2.40 8.80 -4.47
N PHE A 134 -1.28 8.91 -3.79
CA PHE A 134 -1.13 8.40 -2.43
C PHE A 134 -0.63 9.52 -1.53
N ARG A 135 -0.79 9.33 -0.24
CA ARG A 135 -0.26 10.22 0.79
C ARG A 135 0.40 9.41 1.88
N LEU A 136 1.43 10.00 2.47
CA LEU A 136 2.27 9.34 3.45
C LEU A 136 2.01 9.92 4.85
N LEU A 137 1.89 9.02 5.84
CA LEU A 137 1.96 9.36 7.24
C LEU A 137 3.19 8.72 7.88
N THR A 138 3.92 9.51 8.63
CA THR A 138 4.93 8.97 9.56
C THR A 138 4.28 8.68 10.91
N ASN A 139 4.90 7.81 11.72
CA ASN A 139 4.38 7.55 13.07
C ASN A 139 4.29 8.83 13.92
N THR A 140 5.16 9.80 13.69
CA THR A 140 5.15 11.07 14.43
C THR A 140 3.93 11.93 14.11
N ASP A 141 3.36 11.78 12.92
CA ASP A 141 2.19 12.55 12.48
C ASP A 141 0.91 12.11 13.19
N CYS A 142 0.91 10.90 13.76
CA CYS A 142 -0.21 10.37 14.54
C CYS A 142 -0.25 10.93 15.98
N PHE A 143 0.76 11.67 16.42
CA PHE A 143 0.82 12.19 17.79
C PHE A 143 0.66 13.70 17.80
N VAL A 144 -0.20 14.19 18.71
CA VAL A 144 -0.41 15.62 18.94
C VAL A 144 -0.13 15.96 20.40
N ARG A 145 0.46 17.13 20.63
CA ARG A 145 0.73 17.61 21.98
C ARG A 145 -0.50 18.37 22.52
N GLN A 146 -1.16 17.83 23.54
CA GLN A 146 -2.28 18.46 24.24
C GLN A 146 -1.94 18.54 25.74
N ASP A 147 -2.10 19.71 26.32
CA ASP A 147 -1.83 19.97 27.76
C ASP A 147 -0.46 19.49 28.25
N GLY A 148 0.55 19.54 27.38
CA GLY A 148 1.91 19.13 27.68
C GLY A 148 2.18 17.62 27.53
N GLN A 149 1.18 16.82 27.20
CA GLN A 149 1.29 15.38 26.96
C GLN A 149 1.14 15.04 25.49
N TRP A 150 1.77 13.94 25.05
CA TRP A 150 1.56 13.40 23.72
C TRP A 150 0.34 12.49 23.72
N VAL A 151 -0.59 12.78 22.83
CA VAL A 151 -1.83 12.01 22.64
C VAL A 151 -1.75 11.32 21.29
N ASP A 152 -1.98 10.02 21.28
CA ASP A 152 -2.08 9.21 20.06
C ASP A 152 -3.41 9.48 19.37
N LYS A 153 -3.35 9.78 18.07
CA LYS A 153 -4.46 10.08 17.19
C LYS A 153 -4.56 9.10 16.01
N SER A 154 -3.89 7.95 16.10
CA SER A 154 -3.89 6.95 15.04
C SER A 154 -5.27 6.39 14.69
N ASP A 155 -6.21 6.42 15.65
CA ASP A 155 -7.59 5.96 15.46
C ASP A 155 -8.58 7.11 15.17
N ASP A 156 -8.11 8.36 15.11
CA ASP A 156 -8.94 9.55 14.82
C ASP A 156 -8.92 9.85 13.32
N GLU A 157 -9.88 9.27 12.59
CA GLU A 157 -9.98 9.39 11.14
C GLU A 157 -10.05 10.85 10.67
N ALA A 158 -10.81 11.71 11.38
CA ALA A 158 -10.92 13.11 11.03
C ALA A 158 -9.60 13.87 11.20
N TYR A 159 -8.83 13.53 12.23
CA TYR A 159 -7.49 14.05 12.44
C TYR A 159 -6.54 13.58 11.34
N LEU A 160 -6.53 12.27 11.05
CA LEU A 160 -5.68 11.70 10.01
C LEU A 160 -5.95 12.29 8.62
N LEU A 161 -7.22 12.45 8.25
CA LEU A 161 -7.59 13.11 6.99
C LEU A 161 -7.07 14.55 6.92
N ASN A 162 -7.14 15.29 8.01
CA ASN A 162 -6.63 16.67 8.03
C ASN A 162 -5.10 16.72 7.86
N VAL A 163 -4.37 15.81 8.51
CA VAL A 163 -2.90 15.70 8.37
C VAL A 163 -2.54 15.28 6.94
N LEU A 164 -3.20 14.26 6.40
CA LEU A 164 -2.96 13.76 5.04
C LEU A 164 -3.25 14.84 3.99
N ASN A 165 -4.31 15.64 4.15
CA ASN A 165 -4.62 16.72 3.21
C ASN A 165 -3.56 17.82 3.19
N SER A 166 -2.74 17.95 4.23
CA SER A 166 -1.61 18.87 4.30
C SER A 166 -0.26 18.22 3.96
N SER A 167 -0.21 16.91 3.78
CA SER A 167 1.01 16.18 3.40
C SER A 167 1.24 16.21 1.88
N ASP A 168 2.48 15.97 1.48
CA ASP A 168 2.83 15.87 0.07
C ASP A 168 2.13 14.66 -0.58
N GLU A 169 1.70 14.86 -1.81
CA GLU A 169 1.09 13.81 -2.62
C GLU A 169 2.16 12.99 -3.32
N ILE A 170 1.99 11.67 -3.33
CA ILE A 170 2.82 10.73 -4.07
C ILE A 170 2.11 10.38 -5.37
N ALA A 171 2.76 10.60 -6.52
CA ALA A 171 2.24 10.35 -7.85
C ALA A 171 2.85 9.09 -8.47
N VAL A 172 2.05 8.33 -9.19
CA VAL A 172 2.53 7.22 -10.04
C VAL A 172 3.01 7.78 -11.37
#